data_69672211f603bf378af8e88379a08ff0
#
_entry.id   69672211f603bf378af8e88379a08ff0
#
_cell.length_a   1.000
_cell.length_b   1.000
_cell.length_c   1.000
_cell.angle_alpha   90.00
_cell.angle_beta   90.00
_cell.angle_gamma   90.00
#
_symmetry.space_group_name_H-M   'P 1'
#
loop_
_entity.id
_entity.type
_entity.pdbx_description
1 polymer ?
#
loop_
_entity_poly.entity_id
_entity_poly.type
_entity_poly.pdbx_seq_one_letter_code
_entity_poly.pdbx_strand_id
1 'polypeptide(L)'
;MKKLRVLLVDDEIMIREGFKKLFDWEAHECVVVGEAADGMEAITKIDEEQPDIVIMDINIPIINGLKVIQLSRVKYPSMAFVIVSGYDDFSYCREALRLQITDYILKPVNYEEFGSCIDRLKISLYNNEVKEKPVVKKERVITGITKYMQEHLSEDVSLHILSEEFHLNSQYLSLIHISEP
;
A
#
# COMPACT_ATOMS: atom_id res chain seq x y z
N MET A 1 -10.17 6.84 -20.98
CA MET A 1 -10.54 6.58 -19.57
C MET A 1 -9.90 7.66 -18.70
N LYS A 2 -10.47 7.99 -17.55
CA LYS A 2 -9.87 8.96 -16.61
C LYS A 2 -8.63 8.31 -15.99
N LYS A 3 -7.46 8.98 -16.08
CA LYS A 3 -6.25 8.49 -15.41
C LYS A 3 -6.39 8.60 -13.90
N LEU A 4 -5.86 7.62 -13.16
CA LEU A 4 -5.77 7.68 -11.71
C LEU A 4 -4.72 8.71 -11.28
N ARG A 5 -5.06 9.52 -10.31
CA ARG A 5 -4.24 10.60 -9.75
C ARG A 5 -3.37 10.06 -8.63
N VAL A 6 -2.07 10.22 -8.74
CA VAL A 6 -1.09 9.68 -7.79
C VAL A 6 -0.33 10.81 -7.10
N LEU A 7 -0.25 10.75 -5.77
CA LEU A 7 0.61 11.61 -4.95
C LEU A 7 1.82 10.79 -4.47
N LEU A 8 3.04 11.34 -4.65
CA LEU A 8 4.28 10.73 -4.16
C LEU A 8 4.71 11.41 -2.85
N VAL A 9 4.91 10.63 -1.79
CA VAL A 9 5.30 11.15 -0.47
C VAL A 9 6.53 10.39 0.03
N ASP A 10 7.67 11.08 0.04
CA ASP A 10 8.97 10.54 0.49
C ASP A 10 9.90 11.72 0.74
N ASP A 11 10.67 11.75 1.83
CA ASP A 11 11.62 12.85 2.11
C ASP A 11 12.84 12.80 1.20
N GLU A 12 13.17 11.62 0.64
CA GLU A 12 14.27 11.44 -0.29
C GLU A 12 13.89 11.89 -1.72
N ILE A 13 14.39 13.02 -2.16
CA ILE A 13 14.15 13.55 -3.52
C ILE A 13 14.52 12.53 -4.62
N MET A 14 15.58 11.74 -4.41
CA MET A 14 16.03 10.73 -5.39
C MET A 14 15.00 9.62 -5.59
N ILE A 15 14.26 9.25 -4.54
CA ILE A 15 13.19 8.25 -4.62
C ILE A 15 12.02 8.81 -5.43
N ARG A 16 11.58 10.04 -5.13
CA ARG A 16 10.48 10.68 -5.88
C ARG A 16 10.84 10.86 -7.35
N GLU A 17 12.08 11.31 -7.65
CA GLU A 17 12.58 11.42 -9.03
C GLU A 17 12.68 10.06 -9.71
N GLY A 18 13.08 9.02 -9.00
CA GLY A 18 13.10 7.64 -9.49
C GLY A 18 11.71 7.19 -9.94
N PHE A 19 10.69 7.35 -9.10
CA PHE A 19 9.30 7.05 -9.46
C PHE A 19 8.83 7.83 -10.69
N LYS A 20 9.16 9.11 -10.80
CA LYS A 20 8.74 9.92 -11.95
C LYS A 20 9.42 9.53 -13.26
N LYS A 21 10.69 9.10 -13.21
CA LYS A 21 11.51 8.88 -14.42
C LYS A 21 11.59 7.43 -14.84
N LEU A 22 11.55 6.48 -13.90
CA LEU A 22 11.80 5.05 -14.16
C LEU A 22 10.51 4.24 -14.25
N PHE A 23 9.39 4.74 -13.73
CA PHE A 23 8.11 4.06 -13.82
C PHE A 23 7.24 4.66 -14.92
N ASP A 24 6.69 3.80 -15.78
CA ASP A 24 5.81 4.22 -16.89
C ASP A 24 4.36 4.43 -16.41
N TRP A 25 4.11 5.59 -15.81
CA TRP A 25 2.78 5.97 -15.31
C TRP A 25 1.70 5.95 -16.40
N GLU A 26 2.09 6.25 -17.65
CA GLU A 26 1.17 6.29 -18.79
C GLU A 26 0.68 4.89 -19.14
N ALA A 27 1.56 3.90 -19.18
CA ALA A 27 1.21 2.51 -19.43
C ALA A 27 0.23 1.95 -18.40
N HIS A 28 0.30 2.45 -17.15
CA HIS A 28 -0.60 2.05 -16.06
C HIS A 28 -1.83 2.97 -15.89
N GLU A 29 -2.09 3.86 -16.87
CA GLU A 29 -3.22 4.82 -16.84
C GLU A 29 -3.24 5.70 -15.59
N CYS A 30 -2.07 6.07 -15.09
CA CYS A 30 -1.87 6.92 -13.94
C CYS A 30 -1.23 8.26 -14.32
N VAL A 31 -1.32 9.24 -13.44
CA VAL A 31 -0.62 10.52 -13.53
C VAL A 31 -0.19 11.00 -12.15
N VAL A 32 1.07 11.38 -12.00
CA VAL A 32 1.57 12.00 -10.78
C VAL A 32 1.06 13.43 -10.73
N VAL A 33 0.26 13.77 -9.71
CA VAL A 33 -0.37 15.08 -9.57
C VAL A 33 0.31 15.96 -8.54
N GLY A 34 1.18 15.41 -7.73
CA GLY A 34 1.93 16.15 -6.72
C GLY A 34 2.97 15.31 -6.02
N GLU A 35 3.79 16.00 -5.23
CA GLU A 35 4.82 15.42 -4.39
C GLU A 35 4.78 16.08 -3.01
N ALA A 36 5.22 15.37 -1.98
CA ALA A 36 5.43 15.89 -0.64
C ALA A 36 6.71 15.31 -0.02
N ALA A 37 7.44 16.10 0.73
CA ALA A 37 8.68 15.69 1.39
C ALA A 37 8.52 15.49 2.91
N ASP A 38 7.37 15.82 3.46
CA ASP A 38 7.03 15.62 4.87
C ASP A 38 5.54 15.39 5.08
N GLY A 39 5.16 15.01 6.30
CA GLY A 39 3.79 14.65 6.59
C GLY A 39 2.79 15.82 6.61
N MET A 40 3.24 17.05 6.87
CA MET A 40 2.37 18.24 6.82
C MET A 40 2.09 18.63 5.37
N GLU A 41 3.13 18.64 4.54
CA GLU A 41 2.99 18.85 3.10
C GLU A 41 2.09 17.77 2.47
N ALA A 42 2.27 16.51 2.89
CA ALA A 42 1.44 15.40 2.43
C ALA A 42 -0.04 15.61 2.73
N ILE A 43 -0.41 16.01 3.95
CA ILE A 43 -1.80 16.30 4.33
C ILE A 43 -2.37 17.44 3.46
N THR A 44 -1.59 18.52 3.30
CA THR A 44 -1.98 19.66 2.46
C THR A 44 -2.23 19.25 1.01
N LYS A 45 -1.29 18.49 0.42
CA LYS A 45 -1.41 18.00 -0.95
C LYS A 45 -2.55 16.99 -1.15
N ILE A 46 -2.81 16.14 -0.16
CA ILE A 46 -3.98 15.24 -0.19
C ILE A 46 -5.27 16.05 -0.25
N ASP A 47 -5.38 17.12 0.52
CA ASP A 47 -6.57 17.96 0.54
C ASP A 47 -6.74 18.78 -0.75
N GLU A 48 -5.66 19.32 -1.31
CA GLU A 48 -5.67 20.12 -2.53
C GLU A 48 -5.91 19.25 -3.78
N GLU A 49 -5.15 18.17 -3.92
CA GLU A 49 -5.13 17.37 -5.14
C GLU A 49 -6.17 16.24 -5.16
N GLN A 50 -6.64 15.80 -3.99
CA GLN A 50 -7.56 14.66 -3.85
C GLN A 50 -7.13 13.46 -4.72
N PRO A 51 -5.93 12.91 -4.49
CA PRO A 51 -5.42 11.80 -5.29
C PRO A 51 -6.24 10.53 -5.09
N ASP A 52 -6.29 9.67 -6.11
CA ASP A 52 -6.89 8.34 -6.01
C ASP A 52 -5.96 7.38 -5.25
N ILE A 53 -4.63 7.56 -5.43
CA ILE A 53 -3.58 6.73 -4.84
C ILE A 53 -2.52 7.63 -4.21
N VAL A 54 -2.08 7.27 -3.01
CA VAL A 54 -0.92 7.90 -2.34
C VAL A 54 0.17 6.85 -2.15
N ILE A 55 1.35 7.11 -2.71
CA ILE A 55 2.57 6.33 -2.46
C ILE A 55 3.27 7.00 -1.30
N MET A 56 3.41 6.29 -0.17
CA MET A 56 3.75 6.87 1.12
C MET A 56 4.98 6.19 1.72
N ASP A 57 6.04 6.93 1.98
CA ASP A 57 7.06 6.47 2.93
C ASP A 57 6.55 6.65 4.38
N ILE A 58 6.94 5.72 5.25
CA ILE A 58 6.62 5.77 6.69
C ILE A 58 7.48 6.83 7.39
N ASN A 59 8.78 6.85 7.11
CA ASN A 59 9.76 7.64 7.85
C ASN A 59 9.97 9.03 7.25
N ILE A 60 8.91 9.80 7.16
CA ILE A 60 8.96 11.19 6.71
C ILE A 60 8.95 12.15 7.91
N PRO A 61 9.56 13.36 7.77
CA PRO A 61 9.63 14.36 8.84
C PRO A 61 8.26 14.89 9.29
N ILE A 62 8.24 15.54 10.45
CA ILE A 62 7.14 16.28 11.06
C ILE A 62 6.01 15.36 11.52
N ILE A 63 5.37 14.65 10.62
CA ILE A 63 4.31 13.66 10.88
C ILE A 63 4.67 12.42 10.07
N ASN A 64 4.81 11.26 10.71
CA ASN A 64 5.13 10.03 10.00
C ASN A 64 3.99 9.57 9.08
N GLY A 65 4.34 8.79 8.04
CA GLY A 65 3.39 8.38 7.00
C GLY A 65 2.17 7.61 7.53
N LEU A 66 2.33 6.76 8.54
CA LEU A 66 1.19 6.02 9.13
C LEU A 66 0.19 6.97 9.79
N LYS A 67 0.68 8.03 10.44
CA LYS A 67 -0.19 9.05 11.02
C LYS A 67 -0.91 9.88 9.97
N VAL A 68 -0.22 10.21 8.87
CA VAL A 68 -0.85 10.85 7.70
C VAL A 68 -1.98 9.98 7.16
N ILE A 69 -1.73 8.67 6.96
CA ILE A 69 -2.73 7.71 6.50
C ILE A 69 -3.93 7.67 7.46
N GLN A 70 -3.68 7.58 8.76
CA GLN A 70 -4.72 7.54 9.78
C GLN A 70 -5.65 8.77 9.71
N LEU A 71 -5.07 9.96 9.61
CA LEU A 71 -5.81 11.22 9.53
C LEU A 71 -6.60 11.32 8.21
N SER A 72 -5.97 10.94 7.10
CA SER A 72 -6.58 11.00 5.78
C SER A 72 -7.73 10.00 5.61
N ARG A 73 -7.67 8.83 6.24
CA ARG A 73 -8.74 7.82 6.20
C ARG A 73 -10.07 8.31 6.74
N VAL A 74 -10.05 9.21 7.72
CA VAL A 74 -11.28 9.78 8.30
C VAL A 74 -12.02 10.61 7.25
N LYS A 75 -11.28 11.36 6.44
CA LYS A 75 -11.84 12.30 5.44
C LYS A 75 -12.03 11.65 4.07
N TYR A 76 -11.13 10.75 3.69
CA TYR A 76 -11.05 10.11 2.39
C TYR A 76 -11.00 8.57 2.51
N PRO A 77 -12.11 7.91 2.89
CA PRO A 77 -12.12 6.47 3.17
C PRO A 77 -11.83 5.59 1.95
N SER A 78 -12.10 6.06 0.74
CA SER A 78 -11.88 5.34 -0.53
C SER A 78 -10.48 5.54 -1.12
N MET A 79 -9.70 6.50 -0.61
CA MET A 79 -8.34 6.76 -1.11
C MET A 79 -7.44 5.53 -0.89
N ALA A 80 -6.69 5.13 -1.91
CA ALA A 80 -5.78 4.02 -1.81
C ALA A 80 -4.41 4.48 -1.27
N PHE A 81 -3.81 3.70 -0.36
CA PHE A 81 -2.47 3.95 0.15
C PHE A 81 -1.57 2.74 -0.12
N VAL A 82 -0.44 2.99 -0.78
CA VAL A 82 0.65 2.04 -0.94
C VAL A 82 1.82 2.54 -0.13
N ILE A 83 2.30 1.74 0.81
CA ILE A 83 3.49 2.07 1.58
C ILE A 83 4.72 1.62 0.81
N VAL A 84 5.73 2.49 0.74
CA VAL A 84 7.06 2.17 0.21
C VAL A 84 8.08 2.55 1.28
N SER A 85 8.75 1.57 1.90
CA SER A 85 9.63 1.81 3.04
C SER A 85 10.90 0.98 2.99
N GLY A 86 12.00 1.52 3.49
CA GLY A 86 13.27 0.80 3.66
C GLY A 86 13.33 -0.06 4.92
N TYR A 87 12.29 -0.04 5.72
CA TYR A 87 12.24 -0.77 6.99
C TYR A 87 11.27 -1.93 6.92
N ASP A 88 11.76 -3.09 7.29
CA ASP A 88 11.01 -4.32 7.54
C ASP A 88 10.54 -4.42 9.01
N ASP A 89 10.35 -3.27 9.69
CA ASP A 89 9.90 -3.25 11.07
C ASP A 89 8.46 -3.77 11.16
N PHE A 90 8.33 -4.90 11.79
CA PHE A 90 7.06 -5.59 12.01
C PHE A 90 5.99 -4.71 12.67
N SER A 91 6.40 -3.76 13.53
CA SER A 91 5.47 -2.85 14.20
C SER A 91 4.75 -1.96 13.18
N TYR A 92 5.45 -1.46 12.18
CA TYR A 92 4.90 -0.63 11.11
C TYR A 92 3.98 -1.42 10.20
N CYS A 93 4.35 -2.64 9.87
CA CYS A 93 3.51 -3.51 9.04
C CYS A 93 2.18 -3.83 9.72
N ARG A 94 2.20 -4.14 11.03
CA ARG A 94 0.99 -4.40 11.80
C ARG A 94 0.07 -3.18 11.90
N GLU A 95 0.65 -1.98 12.07
CA GLU A 95 -0.13 -0.74 12.10
C GLU A 95 -0.70 -0.40 10.72
N ALA A 96 0.09 -0.56 9.67
CA ALA A 96 -0.32 -0.41 8.29
C ALA A 96 -1.52 -1.32 7.93
N LEU A 97 -1.50 -2.57 8.37
CA LEU A 97 -2.63 -3.49 8.26
C LEU A 97 -3.91 -2.96 8.92
N ARG A 98 -3.80 -2.45 10.15
CA ARG A 98 -4.94 -1.87 10.88
C ARG A 98 -5.51 -0.64 10.16
N LEU A 99 -4.65 0.13 9.49
CA LEU A 99 -5.03 1.29 8.70
C LEU A 99 -5.59 0.93 7.32
N GLN A 100 -5.70 -0.37 7.02
CA GLN A 100 -6.24 -0.85 5.74
C GLN A 100 -5.51 -0.27 4.53
N ILE A 101 -4.18 -0.26 4.57
CA ILE A 101 -3.39 0.07 3.39
C ILE A 101 -3.66 -0.98 2.29
N THR A 102 -3.40 -0.59 1.07
CA THR A 102 -3.67 -1.45 -0.06
C THR A 102 -2.53 -2.41 -0.34
N ASP A 103 -1.28 -1.92 -0.22
CA ASP A 103 -0.08 -2.75 -0.37
C ASP A 103 1.12 -2.15 0.38
N TYR A 104 2.17 -2.97 0.58
CA TYR A 104 3.41 -2.59 1.24
C TYR A 104 4.59 -3.07 0.42
N ILE A 105 5.47 -2.16 0.00
CA ILE A 105 6.61 -2.42 -0.87
C ILE A 105 7.90 -2.03 -0.15
N LEU A 106 8.89 -2.91 -0.17
CA LEU A 106 10.20 -2.63 0.41
C LEU A 106 11.11 -1.90 -0.59
N LYS A 107 11.88 -0.93 -0.09
CA LYS A 107 13.01 -0.33 -0.80
C LYS A 107 14.20 -1.31 -0.80
N PRO A 108 14.97 -1.48 -1.91
CA PRO A 108 14.85 -0.76 -3.17
C PRO A 108 13.64 -1.21 -4.00
N VAL A 109 12.93 -0.27 -4.60
CA VAL A 109 11.68 -0.54 -5.34
C VAL A 109 11.98 -1.35 -6.60
N ASN A 110 11.32 -2.50 -6.72
CA ASN A 110 11.21 -3.21 -7.99
C ASN A 110 10.02 -2.64 -8.77
N TYR A 111 10.28 -1.95 -9.88
CA TYR A 111 9.23 -1.27 -10.65
C TYR A 111 8.29 -2.23 -11.39
N GLU A 112 8.68 -3.47 -11.68
CA GLU A 112 7.77 -4.49 -12.25
C GLU A 112 6.75 -4.93 -11.20
N GLU A 113 7.21 -5.20 -9.98
CA GLU A 113 6.37 -5.54 -8.84
C GLU A 113 5.44 -4.38 -8.48
N PHE A 114 5.97 -3.16 -8.45
CA PHE A 114 5.20 -1.94 -8.24
C PHE A 114 4.12 -1.76 -9.30
N GLY A 115 4.44 -1.98 -10.58
CA GLY A 115 3.47 -1.92 -11.69
C GLY A 115 2.33 -2.92 -11.51
N SER A 116 2.66 -4.15 -11.12
CA SER A 116 1.66 -5.19 -10.81
C SER A 116 0.75 -4.78 -9.65
N CYS A 117 1.30 -4.11 -8.63
CA CYS A 117 0.53 -3.54 -7.52
C CYS A 117 -0.45 -2.46 -8.01
N ILE A 118 0.02 -1.51 -8.82
CA ILE A 118 -0.81 -0.43 -9.39
C ILE A 118 -1.95 -0.99 -10.25
N ASP A 119 -1.70 -2.01 -11.08
CA ASP A 119 -2.73 -2.64 -11.91
C ASP A 119 -3.80 -3.34 -11.08
N ARG A 120 -3.42 -4.04 -10.01
CA ARG A 120 -4.39 -4.64 -9.06
C ARG A 120 -5.25 -3.56 -8.38
N LEU A 121 -4.60 -2.47 -7.95
CA LEU A 121 -5.26 -1.30 -7.37
C LEU A 121 -6.27 -0.68 -8.33
N LYS A 122 -5.87 -0.48 -9.57
CA LYS A 122 -6.73 0.07 -10.63
C LYS A 122 -8.01 -0.75 -10.78
N ILE A 123 -7.90 -2.06 -10.89
CA ILE A 123 -9.06 -2.96 -10.97
C ILE A 123 -9.96 -2.81 -9.73
N SER A 124 -9.39 -2.71 -8.55
CA SER A 124 -10.14 -2.55 -7.31
C SER A 124 -10.88 -1.21 -7.24
N LEU A 125 -10.24 -0.11 -7.63
CA LEU A 125 -10.81 1.23 -7.63
C LEU A 125 -11.95 1.35 -8.65
N TYR A 126 -11.78 0.87 -9.88
CA TYR A 126 -12.83 0.87 -10.90
C TYR A 126 -14.03 -0.01 -10.52
N ASN A 127 -13.78 -1.17 -9.88
CA ASN A 127 -14.88 -2.02 -9.41
C ASN A 127 -15.65 -1.41 -8.22
N ASN A 128 -15.02 -0.53 -7.44
CA ASN A 128 -15.65 0.16 -6.32
C ASN A 128 -16.51 1.36 -6.79
N GLU A 129 -16.20 1.99 -7.92
CA GLU A 129 -17.10 2.99 -8.55
C GLU A 129 -18.44 2.38 -8.99
N VAL A 130 -18.50 1.05 -9.19
CA VAL A 130 -19.70 0.32 -9.64
C VAL A 130 -20.52 -0.25 -8.47
N LYS A 131 -19.95 -0.32 -7.25
CA LYS A 131 -20.64 -0.88 -6.08
C LYS A 131 -20.34 -0.08 -4.82
N GLU A 132 -21.32 0.64 -4.31
CA GLU A 132 -21.30 1.12 -2.93
C GLU A 132 -21.13 -0.05 -1.95
N LYS A 133 -20.10 0.04 -1.10
CA LYS A 133 -19.71 -0.78 0.05
C LYS A 133 -18.89 -2.05 -0.22
N PRO A 134 -17.64 -2.08 0.30
CA PRO A 134 -17.11 -3.31 0.87
C PRO A 134 -16.36 -3.12 2.21
N VAL A 135 -17.06 -3.22 3.33
CA VAL A 135 -16.42 -3.34 4.67
C VAL A 135 -16.04 -4.79 4.99
N VAL A 136 -16.37 -5.76 4.15
CA VAL A 136 -16.41 -7.18 4.56
C VAL A 136 -15.24 -8.05 4.07
N LYS A 137 -14.36 -7.57 3.16
CA LYS A 137 -13.39 -8.49 2.52
C LYS A 137 -12.06 -8.70 3.26
N LYS A 138 -11.58 -7.75 4.07
CA LYS A 138 -10.24 -7.84 4.71
C LYS A 138 -10.22 -8.64 6.02
N GLU A 139 -11.24 -8.57 6.85
CA GLU A 139 -11.35 -9.49 8.00
C GLU A 139 -11.35 -10.95 7.55
N ARG A 140 -11.95 -11.25 6.39
CA ARG A 140 -11.94 -12.60 5.82
C ARG A 140 -10.57 -13.06 5.36
N VAL A 141 -9.71 -12.19 4.84
CA VAL A 141 -8.35 -12.57 4.37
C VAL A 141 -7.46 -12.87 5.57
N ILE A 142 -7.42 -12.00 6.58
CA ILE A 142 -6.62 -12.21 7.80
C ILE A 142 -7.15 -13.42 8.57
N THR A 143 -8.46 -13.51 8.75
CA THR A 143 -9.09 -14.69 9.40
C THR A 143 -8.86 -15.96 8.57
N GLY A 144 -8.89 -15.87 7.23
CA GLY A 144 -8.57 -16.97 6.32
C GLY A 144 -7.13 -17.43 6.43
N ILE A 145 -6.16 -16.51 6.45
CA ILE A 145 -4.73 -16.80 6.63
C ILE A 145 -4.50 -17.43 8.00
N THR A 146 -5.03 -16.84 9.08
CA THR A 146 -4.88 -17.37 10.45
C THR A 146 -5.49 -18.76 10.57
N LYS A 147 -6.67 -18.97 10.00
CA LYS A 147 -7.34 -20.28 10.00
C LYS A 147 -6.56 -21.30 9.18
N TYR A 148 -6.09 -20.94 7.97
CA TYR A 148 -5.27 -21.81 7.13
C TYR A 148 -3.97 -22.21 7.82
N MET A 149 -3.29 -21.26 8.47
CA MET A 149 -2.07 -21.54 9.27
C MET A 149 -2.37 -22.45 10.47
N GLN A 150 -3.51 -22.25 11.15
CA GLN A 150 -3.92 -23.11 12.27
C GLN A 150 -4.28 -24.54 11.83
N GLU A 151 -4.88 -24.69 10.65
CA GLU A 151 -5.26 -26.00 10.10
C GLU A 151 -4.05 -26.76 9.52
N HIS A 152 -2.97 -26.07 9.13
CA HIS A 152 -1.77 -26.66 8.50
C HIS A 152 -0.50 -26.51 9.35
N LEU A 153 -0.63 -26.34 10.67
CA LEU A 153 0.48 -26.20 11.63
C LEU A 153 1.51 -27.35 11.61
N SER A 154 1.18 -28.47 10.99
CA SER A 154 2.07 -29.65 10.85
C SER A 154 2.75 -29.77 9.49
N GLU A 155 2.46 -28.87 8.56
CA GLU A 155 3.05 -28.87 7.21
C GLU A 155 3.93 -27.63 7.05
N ASP A 156 5.00 -27.76 6.23
CA ASP A 156 5.87 -26.62 5.88
C ASP A 156 5.08 -25.65 4.98
N VAL A 157 4.23 -24.81 5.61
CA VAL A 157 3.47 -23.77 4.90
C VAL A 157 4.45 -22.69 4.49
N SER A 158 4.97 -22.80 3.26
CA SER A 158 5.87 -21.79 2.73
C SER A 158 5.13 -20.50 2.42
N LEU A 159 5.80 -19.36 2.63
CA LEU A 159 5.30 -18.02 2.28
C LEU A 159 4.85 -17.93 0.82
N HIS A 160 5.45 -18.75 -0.06
CA HIS A 160 5.09 -18.83 -1.46
C HIS A 160 3.66 -19.39 -1.66
N ILE A 161 3.30 -20.44 -0.92
CA ILE A 161 1.96 -21.06 -0.99
C ILE A 161 0.89 -20.06 -0.50
N LEU A 162 1.16 -19.34 0.60
CA LEU A 162 0.24 -18.31 1.11
C LEU A 162 0.13 -17.13 0.13
N SER A 163 1.22 -16.77 -0.55
CA SER A 163 1.24 -15.73 -1.57
C SER A 163 0.33 -16.06 -2.75
N GLU A 164 0.38 -17.30 -3.24
CA GLU A 164 -0.44 -17.76 -4.36
C GLU A 164 -1.93 -17.91 -3.95
N GLU A 165 -2.20 -18.56 -2.82
CA GLU A 165 -3.57 -18.86 -2.37
C GLU A 165 -4.37 -17.59 -2.03
N PHE A 166 -3.72 -16.60 -1.39
CA PHE A 166 -4.37 -15.35 -0.96
C PHE A 166 -4.09 -14.16 -1.89
N HIS A 167 -3.36 -14.35 -3.00
CA HIS A 167 -2.96 -13.30 -3.95
C HIS A 167 -2.28 -12.10 -3.27
N LEU A 168 -1.43 -12.39 -2.29
CA LEU A 168 -0.66 -11.39 -1.53
C LEU A 168 0.81 -11.44 -1.93
N ASN A 169 1.49 -10.29 -1.86
CA ASN A 169 2.93 -10.22 -2.08
C ASN A 169 3.67 -11.08 -1.02
N SER A 170 4.61 -11.92 -1.47
CA SER A 170 5.38 -12.84 -0.61
C SER A 170 6.18 -12.11 0.47
N GLN A 171 6.66 -10.89 0.20
CA GLN A 171 7.35 -10.05 1.17
C GLN A 171 6.39 -9.59 2.28
N TYR A 172 5.16 -9.26 1.94
CA TYR A 172 4.10 -8.92 2.88
C TYR A 172 3.77 -10.07 3.84
N LEU A 173 3.76 -11.29 3.35
CA LEU A 173 3.52 -12.49 4.16
C LEU A 173 4.71 -12.84 5.06
N SER A 174 5.96 -12.55 4.62
CA SER A 174 7.15 -12.78 5.45
C SER A 174 7.14 -11.94 6.72
N LEU A 175 6.54 -10.75 6.65
CA LEU A 175 6.39 -9.83 7.78
C LEU A 175 5.32 -10.29 8.79
N ILE A 176 4.33 -11.09 8.36
CA ILE A 176 3.31 -11.66 9.23
C ILE A 176 3.83 -12.92 9.96
N HIS A 177 4.73 -13.68 9.33
CA HIS A 177 5.20 -14.98 9.86
C HIS A 177 6.22 -14.89 11.00
N ILE A 178 6.93 -13.76 11.15
CA ILE A 178 8.03 -13.61 12.16
C ILE A 178 7.52 -13.39 13.59
N SER A 179 6.22 -13.37 13.84
CA SER A 179 5.63 -12.92 15.11
C SER A 179 4.96 -13.96 15.97
N GLU A 180 5.41 -15.20 16.00
CA GLU A 180 5.06 -16.06 17.11
C GLU A 180 6.27 -16.25 18.07
N PRO A 181 6.03 -16.04 19.39
CA PRO A 181 7.03 -16.28 20.43
C PRO A 181 7.32 -17.76 20.63
#